data_a80b2d11cdab0b0c150a2922e4388d3e
#
_entry.id   a80b2d11cdab0b0c150a2922e4388d3e
#
_cell.length_a   1.000
_cell.length_b   1.000
_cell.length_c   1.000
_cell.angle_alpha   90.00
_cell.angle_beta   90.00
_cell.angle_gamma   90.00
#
_symmetry.space_group_name_H-M   'P 1'
#
loop_
_entity.id
_entity.type
_entity.pdbx_description
1 polymer ?
#
loop_
_entity_poly.entity_id
_entity_poly.type
_entity_poly.pdbx_seq_one_letter_code
_entity_poly.pdbx_strand_id
1 'polypeptide(L)'
;DYYASRGLGDVYKRQVYKISAGNVYTGVINKNGLSYDNPAIIIILGKWHPTMGLNIQRGIDFYVMNGGEITIPDSQTLSFIENSRLMIYKGGIVNGNKIYYSNGSYKRYNYNAGTLQVSYVGIDTQGILYNNGTLQIGTLDITSGGKLINQGHAKITSTTNNTYIENGCYLDIAGEFRGDLTLGDNCAAIINEYPATWGGKKITLGDNCMITINKASFMQTIFTGSSQPSLIKVGTLADIQLNPNTAQGNIYFEFNSFNSNWSNDTWRYIGQLTYFSKWGESPVIIPKGDCTGEGNNPGEGSEIPSDPMPFTYVFEDNYPLVGDYDFNDIVLDVTIEYDRGADNKITSTYLNVALAAAGATKTIGAGLRIVGIEKSAIGNISFSGDKDQFQATLLNSMFSTGIENDMTIPLFGNAHRVFGVSSGTMVNTGRATAPVYTCKVKIEQNNAYQQEDPIITKDNLDFFIAYKYKSMEKRVEVHLYEFWKYGATNA
;
A
#
# COMPACT_ATOMS: atom_id res chain seq x y z
N ASP A 1 8.13 -27.30 -16.54
CA ASP A 1 7.04 -28.24 -16.18
C ASP A 1 5.70 -27.60 -16.52
N TYR A 2 5.00 -28.28 -17.44
CA TYR A 2 3.74 -27.84 -18.00
C TYR A 2 2.60 -28.44 -17.16
N TYR A 3 1.92 -27.63 -16.37
CA TYR A 3 0.68 -28.08 -15.72
C TYR A 3 -0.54 -27.40 -16.35
N ALA A 4 -1.22 -28.15 -17.22
CA ALA A 4 -2.59 -27.83 -17.60
C ALA A 4 -3.54 -28.46 -16.59
N SER A 5 -4.18 -27.68 -15.74
CA SER A 5 -5.31 -28.15 -14.94
C SER A 5 -6.54 -28.25 -15.83
N ARG A 6 -6.90 -29.47 -16.29
CA ARG A 6 -8.20 -29.72 -16.87
C ARG A 6 -9.20 -29.98 -15.76
N GLY A 7 -10.15 -29.09 -15.64
CA GLY A 7 -11.35 -29.38 -14.88
C GLY A 7 -11.92 -28.25 -14.03
N LEU A 8 -12.31 -27.15 -14.67
CA LEU A 8 -13.37 -26.26 -14.16
C LEU A 8 -14.18 -25.84 -15.37
N GLY A 9 -15.48 -26.12 -15.34
CA GLY A 9 -16.36 -25.91 -16.46
C GLY A 9 -16.39 -24.51 -16.99
N ASP A 10 -16.43 -24.40 -18.25
CA ASP A 10 -16.76 -23.34 -19.24
C ASP A 10 -16.69 -21.83 -18.91
N VAL A 11 -16.31 -21.39 -17.73
CA VAL A 11 -16.31 -19.97 -17.37
C VAL A 11 -14.92 -19.31 -17.44
N TYR A 12 -13.80 -20.06 -17.31
CA TYR A 12 -12.44 -19.48 -17.34
C TYR A 12 -11.44 -20.34 -18.11
N LYS A 13 -11.34 -20.12 -19.42
CA LYS A 13 -10.28 -20.72 -20.24
C LYS A 13 -8.97 -19.93 -20.16
N ARG A 14 -8.49 -19.58 -18.94
CA ARG A 14 -7.17 -18.96 -18.78
C ARG A 14 -6.10 -20.04 -18.69
N GLN A 15 -5.11 -19.97 -19.58
CA GLN A 15 -3.92 -20.81 -19.46
C GLN A 15 -3.00 -20.23 -18.38
N VAL A 16 -2.55 -21.08 -17.45
CA VAL A 16 -1.63 -20.69 -16.38
C VAL A 16 -0.27 -21.29 -16.64
N TYR A 17 0.74 -20.44 -16.72
CA TYR A 17 2.14 -20.82 -16.85
C TYR A 17 2.90 -20.40 -15.61
N LYS A 18 3.93 -21.17 -15.22
CA LYS A 18 4.68 -20.91 -13.99
C LYS A 18 6.18 -21.07 -14.23
N ILE A 19 6.95 -20.08 -13.78
CA ILE A 19 8.39 -20.21 -13.57
C ILE A 19 8.58 -20.50 -12.08
N SER A 20 8.92 -21.76 -11.76
CA SER A 20 9.02 -22.20 -10.37
C SER A 20 10.22 -21.60 -9.65
N ALA A 21 10.14 -21.49 -8.31
CA ALA A 21 11.24 -21.03 -7.47
C ALA A 21 12.53 -21.85 -7.74
N GLY A 22 13.66 -21.15 -7.74
CA GLY A 22 14.96 -21.74 -8.07
C GLY A 22 15.26 -21.94 -9.56
N ASN A 23 14.27 -21.79 -10.44
CA ASN A 23 14.45 -21.93 -11.88
C ASN A 23 14.73 -20.58 -12.54
N VAL A 24 15.57 -20.61 -13.58
CA VAL A 24 15.84 -19.47 -14.45
C VAL A 24 15.33 -19.78 -15.85
N TYR A 25 14.47 -18.93 -16.39
CA TYR A 25 14.01 -19.00 -17.76
C TYR A 25 14.63 -17.86 -18.57
N THR A 26 15.40 -18.19 -19.59
CA THR A 26 16.11 -17.23 -20.47
C THR A 26 15.51 -17.23 -21.87
N GLY A 27 14.21 -17.16 -21.99
CA GLY A 27 13.53 -17.24 -23.26
C GLY A 27 12.49 -16.16 -23.44
N VAL A 28 11.96 -16.11 -24.65
CA VAL A 28 10.80 -15.29 -24.99
C VAL A 28 9.53 -16.04 -24.64
N ILE A 29 8.68 -15.42 -23.82
CA ILE A 29 7.33 -15.94 -23.61
C ILE A 29 6.54 -15.63 -24.87
N ASN A 30 6.41 -16.65 -25.73
CA ASN A 30 5.75 -16.52 -27.02
C ASN A 30 4.23 -16.60 -26.85
N LYS A 31 3.54 -15.67 -27.50
CA LYS A 31 2.08 -15.54 -27.46
C LYS A 31 1.35 -16.25 -28.59
N ASN A 32 2.01 -17.11 -29.36
CA ASN A 32 1.37 -17.86 -30.44
C ASN A 32 0.24 -18.74 -29.87
N GLY A 33 -0.99 -18.48 -30.31
CA GLY A 33 -2.19 -19.17 -29.83
C GLY A 33 -2.94 -18.50 -28.69
N LEU A 34 -2.43 -17.38 -28.14
CA LEU A 34 -3.19 -16.55 -27.18
C LEU A 34 -4.08 -15.55 -27.94
N SER A 35 -5.33 -15.44 -27.52
CA SER A 35 -6.32 -14.50 -28.07
C SER A 35 -7.03 -13.77 -26.93
N TYR A 36 -7.85 -12.77 -27.25
CA TYR A 36 -8.72 -12.12 -26.25
C TYR A 36 -9.68 -13.11 -25.57
N ASP A 37 -10.08 -14.17 -26.29
CA ASP A 37 -10.98 -15.20 -25.80
C ASP A 37 -10.25 -16.24 -24.94
N ASN A 38 -8.91 -16.21 -24.90
CA ASN A 38 -8.07 -17.15 -24.17
C ASN A 38 -6.88 -16.44 -23.50
N PRO A 39 -7.12 -15.58 -22.51
CA PRO A 39 -6.07 -14.88 -21.82
C PRO A 39 -5.19 -15.84 -20.99
N ALA A 40 -3.92 -15.48 -20.79
CA ALA A 40 -2.99 -16.29 -20.00
C ALA A 40 -2.61 -15.59 -18.70
N ILE A 41 -2.25 -16.41 -17.72
CA ILE A 41 -1.63 -15.98 -16.45
C ILE A 41 -0.21 -16.54 -16.42
N ILE A 42 0.76 -15.67 -16.16
CA ILE A 42 2.16 -16.02 -16.02
C ILE A 42 2.57 -15.75 -14.56
N ILE A 43 2.88 -16.80 -13.82
CA ILE A 43 3.31 -16.71 -12.42
C ILE A 43 4.82 -16.88 -12.35
N ILE A 44 5.51 -15.89 -11.79
CA ILE A 44 6.96 -15.89 -11.68
C ILE A 44 7.33 -16.00 -10.20
N LEU A 45 7.82 -17.17 -9.80
CA LEU A 45 8.38 -17.48 -8.48
C LEU A 45 9.90 -17.69 -8.56
N GLY A 46 10.42 -17.92 -9.76
CA GLY A 46 11.84 -17.99 -10.09
C GLY A 46 12.28 -16.75 -10.86
N LYS A 47 13.22 -16.91 -11.78
CA LYS A 47 13.77 -15.77 -12.55
C LYS A 47 13.39 -15.86 -14.02
N TRP A 48 12.98 -14.74 -14.57
CA TRP A 48 12.79 -14.57 -16.01
C TRP A 48 13.74 -13.51 -16.56
N HIS A 49 14.59 -13.94 -17.46
CA HIS A 49 15.52 -13.08 -18.21
C HIS A 49 15.14 -13.13 -19.69
N PRO A 50 14.20 -12.32 -20.18
CA PRO A 50 13.86 -12.28 -21.58
C PRO A 50 15.08 -11.90 -22.43
N THR A 51 15.27 -12.56 -23.56
CA THR A 51 16.40 -12.30 -24.45
C THR A 51 16.17 -11.13 -25.40
N MET A 52 14.94 -10.62 -25.46
CA MET A 52 14.54 -9.49 -26.29
C MET A 52 13.37 -8.73 -25.68
N GLY A 53 13.13 -7.51 -26.18
CA GLY A 53 11.94 -6.74 -25.86
C GLY A 53 10.65 -7.41 -26.36
N LEU A 54 9.57 -7.22 -25.61
CA LEU A 54 8.29 -7.86 -25.89
C LEU A 54 7.13 -6.90 -25.73
N ASN A 55 6.19 -6.98 -26.66
CA ASN A 55 4.85 -6.39 -26.49
C ASN A 55 3.91 -7.47 -25.95
N ILE A 56 3.56 -7.34 -24.69
CA ILE A 56 2.63 -8.23 -23.98
C ILE A 56 1.24 -7.63 -24.10
N GLN A 57 0.33 -8.35 -24.73
CA GLN A 57 -1.02 -7.85 -25.08
C GLN A 57 -2.07 -8.96 -24.97
N ARG A 58 -3.34 -8.64 -25.21
CA ARG A 58 -4.44 -9.59 -25.30
C ARG A 58 -4.78 -10.29 -23.97
N GLY A 59 -4.71 -9.54 -22.86
CA GLY A 59 -5.14 -10.05 -21.55
C GLY A 59 -4.17 -11.01 -20.88
N ILE A 60 -2.88 -10.94 -21.21
CA ILE A 60 -1.85 -11.71 -20.51
C ILE A 60 -1.47 -10.97 -19.23
N ASP A 61 -1.71 -11.61 -18.09
CA ASP A 61 -1.37 -11.08 -16.79
C ASP A 61 -0.07 -11.73 -16.26
N PHE A 62 0.89 -10.90 -15.84
CA PHE A 62 2.12 -11.33 -15.19
C PHE A 62 2.02 -11.07 -13.69
N TYR A 63 2.31 -12.10 -12.91
CA TYR A 63 2.35 -12.06 -11.45
C TYR A 63 3.76 -12.38 -10.98
N VAL A 64 4.50 -11.38 -10.51
CA VAL A 64 5.83 -11.56 -9.92
C VAL A 64 5.64 -11.71 -8.42
N MET A 65 5.80 -12.92 -7.94
CA MET A 65 5.54 -13.30 -6.56
C MET A 65 6.79 -13.12 -5.69
N ASN A 66 6.66 -13.35 -4.40
CA ASN A 66 7.80 -13.34 -3.48
C ASN A 66 8.91 -14.29 -3.95
N GLY A 67 10.13 -13.77 -4.07
CA GLY A 67 11.29 -14.47 -4.64
C GLY A 67 11.33 -14.54 -6.17
N GLY A 68 10.29 -14.08 -6.85
CA GLY A 68 10.25 -13.98 -8.30
C GLY A 68 10.99 -12.74 -8.80
N GLU A 69 11.65 -12.86 -9.95
CA GLU A 69 12.44 -11.78 -10.55
C GLU A 69 12.24 -11.73 -12.07
N ILE A 70 12.07 -10.51 -12.58
CA ILE A 70 12.18 -10.22 -14.02
C ILE A 70 13.37 -9.28 -14.21
N THR A 71 14.34 -9.65 -15.06
CA THR A 71 15.46 -8.78 -15.44
C THR A 71 15.34 -8.40 -16.90
N ILE A 72 15.02 -7.14 -17.18
CA ILE A 72 14.86 -6.61 -18.54
C ILE A 72 16.26 -6.27 -19.09
N PRO A 73 16.68 -6.86 -20.22
CA PRO A 73 17.99 -6.59 -20.79
C PRO A 73 18.21 -5.13 -21.18
N ASP A 74 19.46 -4.71 -21.21
CA ASP A 74 19.86 -3.40 -21.72
C ASP A 74 19.34 -3.18 -23.14
N SER A 75 18.91 -1.96 -23.41
CA SER A 75 18.31 -1.53 -24.69
C SER A 75 16.98 -2.19 -25.06
N GLN A 76 16.42 -3.05 -24.20
CA GLN A 76 15.13 -3.70 -24.44
C GLN A 76 13.99 -3.06 -23.66
N THR A 77 12.76 -3.34 -24.13
CA THR A 77 11.53 -2.82 -23.50
C THR A 77 10.54 -3.97 -23.29
N LEU A 78 9.96 -4.07 -22.12
CA LEU A 78 8.75 -4.84 -21.89
C LEU A 78 7.54 -3.90 -21.92
N SER A 79 6.65 -4.09 -22.88
CA SER A 79 5.44 -3.27 -23.03
C SER A 79 4.22 -4.10 -22.61
N PHE A 80 3.50 -3.63 -21.62
CA PHE A 80 2.19 -4.17 -21.22
C PHE A 80 1.11 -3.28 -21.82
N ILE A 81 0.48 -3.77 -22.88
CA ILE A 81 -0.45 -3.00 -23.69
C ILE A 81 -1.83 -3.65 -23.77
N GLU A 82 -2.82 -2.89 -24.20
CA GLU A 82 -4.21 -3.32 -24.28
C GLU A 82 -4.74 -3.79 -22.93
N ASN A 83 -5.16 -5.05 -22.82
CA ASN A 83 -5.76 -5.64 -21.62
C ASN A 83 -4.73 -6.44 -20.78
N SER A 84 -3.43 -6.29 -21.02
CA SER A 84 -2.39 -6.99 -20.28
C SER A 84 -1.85 -6.14 -19.13
N ARG A 85 -1.36 -6.78 -18.08
CA ARG A 85 -0.87 -6.09 -16.89
C ARG A 85 0.28 -6.82 -16.21
N LEU A 86 1.07 -6.05 -15.49
CA LEU A 86 2.12 -6.51 -14.60
C LEU A 86 1.70 -6.27 -13.15
N MET A 87 1.77 -7.30 -12.34
CA MET A 87 1.45 -7.29 -10.92
C MET A 87 2.67 -7.79 -10.16
N ILE A 88 3.35 -6.90 -9.43
CA ILE A 88 4.52 -7.23 -8.63
C ILE A 88 4.08 -7.26 -7.17
N TYR A 89 4.13 -8.42 -6.57
CA TYR A 89 3.77 -8.60 -5.16
C TYR A 89 4.97 -8.40 -4.24
N LYS A 90 4.73 -8.25 -2.95
CA LYS A 90 5.77 -8.09 -1.92
C LYS A 90 6.84 -9.18 -2.07
N GLY A 91 8.12 -8.77 -2.10
CA GLY A 91 9.26 -9.66 -2.34
C GLY A 91 9.48 -10.06 -3.81
N GLY A 92 8.60 -9.65 -4.73
CA GLY A 92 8.83 -9.74 -6.17
C GLY A 92 9.69 -8.57 -6.66
N ILE A 93 10.53 -8.80 -7.66
CA ILE A 93 11.48 -7.82 -8.19
C ILE A 93 11.35 -7.75 -9.71
N VAL A 94 11.26 -6.53 -10.22
CA VAL A 94 11.42 -6.25 -11.65
C VAL A 94 12.49 -5.19 -11.80
N ASN A 95 13.55 -5.52 -12.52
CA ASN A 95 14.69 -4.63 -12.72
C ASN A 95 15.12 -4.57 -14.18
N GLY A 96 15.95 -3.58 -14.52
CA GLY A 96 16.61 -3.48 -15.83
C GLY A 96 16.27 -2.22 -16.61
N ASN A 97 16.04 -2.34 -17.93
CA ASN A 97 16.02 -1.17 -18.80
C ASN A 97 14.67 -0.46 -18.83
N LYS A 98 13.70 -0.92 -19.62
CA LYS A 98 12.47 -0.15 -19.89
C LYS A 98 11.19 -0.95 -19.70
N ILE A 99 10.21 -0.30 -19.09
CA ILE A 99 8.82 -0.77 -19.07
C ILE A 99 7.92 0.29 -19.67
N TYR A 100 6.91 -0.18 -20.39
CA TYR A 100 5.90 0.66 -21.01
C TYR A 100 4.50 0.12 -20.71
N TYR A 101 3.60 1.01 -20.29
CA TYR A 101 2.22 0.70 -19.96
C TYR A 101 1.25 1.48 -20.83
N SER A 102 0.36 0.81 -21.56
CA SER A 102 -0.67 1.42 -22.39
C SER A 102 -1.92 0.57 -22.37
N ASN A 103 -2.96 1.00 -21.70
CA ASN A 103 -4.16 0.19 -21.49
C ASN A 103 -5.27 0.46 -22.54
N GLY A 104 -5.15 1.49 -23.38
CA GLY A 104 -6.18 1.85 -24.35
C GLY A 104 -7.50 2.15 -23.63
N SER A 105 -8.59 1.57 -24.13
CA SER A 105 -9.94 1.69 -23.53
C SER A 105 -10.18 0.76 -22.33
N TYR A 106 -9.25 -0.10 -21.99
CA TYR A 106 -9.38 -1.05 -20.90
C TYR A 106 -8.99 -0.39 -19.59
N LYS A 107 -9.91 -0.27 -18.64
CA LYS A 107 -9.68 0.30 -17.31
C LYS A 107 -8.97 -0.70 -16.39
N ARG A 108 -7.74 -1.10 -16.73
CA ARG A 108 -6.91 -1.98 -15.91
C ARG A 108 -5.66 -1.24 -15.44
N TYR A 109 -5.18 -1.57 -14.27
CA TYR A 109 -3.96 -0.99 -13.71
C TYR A 109 -2.84 -2.02 -13.60
N ASN A 110 -1.62 -1.54 -13.68
CA ASN A 110 -0.42 -2.27 -13.32
C ASN A 110 -0.10 -1.98 -11.85
N TYR A 111 0.39 -2.95 -11.12
CA TYR A 111 0.53 -2.87 -9.67
C TYR A 111 1.93 -3.26 -9.21
N ASN A 112 2.51 -2.47 -8.31
CA ASN A 112 3.77 -2.76 -7.66
C ASN A 112 3.61 -2.66 -6.14
N ALA A 113 3.68 -3.79 -5.44
CA ALA A 113 3.85 -3.88 -3.99
C ALA A 113 5.22 -4.49 -3.61
N GLY A 114 6.04 -4.83 -4.60
CA GLY A 114 7.42 -5.28 -4.43
C GLY A 114 8.42 -4.20 -4.79
N THR A 115 9.41 -4.54 -5.61
CA THR A 115 10.41 -3.61 -6.11
C THR A 115 10.37 -3.52 -7.63
N LEU A 116 10.17 -2.30 -8.14
CA LEU A 116 10.31 -1.99 -9.55
C LEU A 116 11.47 -0.99 -9.71
N GLN A 117 12.58 -1.44 -10.32
CA GLN A 117 13.78 -0.65 -10.51
C GLN A 117 14.22 -0.69 -11.97
N VAL A 118 13.91 0.38 -12.73
CA VAL A 118 14.17 0.42 -14.17
C VAL A 118 14.68 1.79 -14.61
N SER A 119 15.41 1.80 -15.74
CA SER A 119 15.92 3.06 -16.30
C SER A 119 14.80 3.95 -16.85
N TYR A 120 13.70 3.37 -17.31
CA TYR A 120 12.62 4.13 -17.92
C TYR A 120 11.25 3.46 -17.68
N VAL A 121 10.28 4.28 -17.34
CA VAL A 121 8.85 3.90 -17.32
C VAL A 121 8.06 4.85 -18.21
N GLY A 122 7.41 4.31 -19.24
CA GLY A 122 6.43 5.03 -20.05
C GLY A 122 5.01 4.63 -19.66
N ILE A 123 4.12 5.61 -19.49
CA ILE A 123 2.71 5.37 -19.20
C ILE A 123 1.88 6.25 -20.13
N ASP A 124 1.14 5.64 -21.07
CA ASP A 124 0.29 6.39 -21.98
C ASP A 124 -1.11 5.78 -22.12
N THR A 125 -1.93 6.41 -22.96
CA THR A 125 -3.26 5.95 -23.37
C THR A 125 -4.06 5.36 -22.21
N GLN A 126 -4.25 6.18 -21.14
CA GLN A 126 -4.96 5.81 -19.91
C GLN A 126 -4.32 4.64 -19.14
N GLY A 127 -3.03 4.36 -19.36
CA GLY A 127 -2.26 3.43 -18.54
C GLY A 127 -2.20 3.92 -17.09
N ILE A 128 -2.26 3.00 -16.14
CA ILE A 128 -2.14 3.31 -14.72
C ILE A 128 -1.08 2.40 -14.13
N LEU A 129 -0.09 3.00 -13.47
CA LEU A 129 0.81 2.31 -12.56
C LEU A 129 0.42 2.68 -11.13
N TYR A 130 0.01 1.68 -10.37
CA TYR A 130 -0.28 1.80 -8.94
C TYR A 130 0.92 1.27 -8.16
N ASN A 131 1.59 2.13 -7.39
CA ASN A 131 2.74 1.75 -6.57
C ASN A 131 2.38 1.75 -5.09
N ASN A 132 2.51 0.60 -4.45
CA ASN A 132 2.39 0.42 -2.99
C ASN A 132 3.67 -0.22 -2.39
N GLY A 133 4.76 -0.24 -3.15
CA GLY A 133 6.06 -0.78 -2.76
C GLY A 133 7.17 0.21 -3.04
N THR A 134 8.33 -0.30 -3.45
CA THR A 134 9.49 0.51 -3.82
C THR A 134 9.53 0.70 -5.33
N LEU A 135 9.58 1.96 -5.76
CA LEU A 135 9.69 2.35 -7.15
C LEU A 135 10.96 3.19 -7.34
N GLN A 136 11.87 2.73 -8.21
CA GLN A 136 13.08 3.45 -8.58
C GLN A 136 13.14 3.57 -10.11
N ILE A 137 12.98 4.78 -10.61
CA ILE A 137 12.88 5.06 -12.05
C ILE A 137 13.95 6.07 -12.46
N GLY A 138 14.66 5.78 -13.54
CA GLY A 138 15.54 6.78 -14.19
C GLY A 138 14.70 7.88 -14.82
N THR A 139 13.89 7.56 -15.82
CA THR A 139 12.98 8.53 -16.47
C THR A 139 11.54 8.05 -16.41
N LEU A 140 10.67 8.89 -15.91
CA LEU A 140 9.21 8.69 -15.94
C LEU A 140 8.60 9.56 -17.05
N ASP A 141 7.93 8.93 -18.00
CA ASP A 141 7.25 9.57 -19.12
C ASP A 141 5.76 9.24 -19.10
N ILE A 142 4.93 10.24 -18.78
CA ILE A 142 3.48 10.08 -18.72
C ILE A 142 2.82 10.95 -19.78
N THR A 143 2.05 10.33 -20.67
CA THR A 143 1.37 10.99 -21.78
C THR A 143 -0.07 10.49 -21.93
N SER A 144 -0.85 11.16 -22.75
CA SER A 144 -2.18 10.69 -23.23
C SER A 144 -3.15 10.22 -22.13
N GLY A 145 -3.13 10.89 -20.96
CA GLY A 145 -4.01 10.55 -19.84
C GLY A 145 -3.56 9.35 -19.00
N GLY A 146 -2.31 8.91 -19.19
CA GLY A 146 -1.67 7.98 -18.27
C GLY A 146 -1.44 8.62 -16.89
N LYS A 147 -1.21 7.81 -15.86
CA LYS A 147 -0.89 8.30 -14.52
C LYS A 147 -0.11 7.31 -13.66
N LEU A 148 0.69 7.88 -12.75
CA LEU A 148 1.27 7.19 -11.61
C LEU A 148 0.44 7.50 -10.37
N ILE A 149 -0.01 6.46 -9.66
CA ILE A 149 -0.61 6.55 -8.33
C ILE A 149 0.38 5.92 -7.37
N ASN A 150 1.02 6.75 -6.55
CA ASN A 150 2.02 6.31 -5.58
C ASN A 150 1.44 6.29 -4.17
N GLN A 151 1.36 5.11 -3.57
CA GLN A 151 0.98 4.87 -2.17
C GLN A 151 2.14 4.22 -1.38
N GLY A 152 3.31 4.13 -1.99
CA GLY A 152 4.55 3.62 -1.40
C GLY A 152 5.68 4.63 -1.57
N HIS A 153 6.89 4.13 -1.70
CA HIS A 153 8.09 4.95 -1.89
C HIS A 153 8.47 5.02 -3.37
N ALA A 154 8.51 6.22 -3.93
CA ALA A 154 8.94 6.44 -5.31
C ALA A 154 10.15 7.37 -5.37
N LYS A 155 11.22 6.91 -6.04
CA LYS A 155 12.38 7.71 -6.41
C LYS A 155 12.49 7.79 -7.92
N ILE A 156 12.47 9.01 -8.45
CA ILE A 156 12.46 9.28 -9.90
C ILE A 156 13.60 10.23 -10.20
N THR A 157 14.49 9.85 -11.14
CA THR A 157 15.61 10.73 -11.48
C THR A 157 15.17 11.89 -12.37
N SER A 158 14.28 11.66 -13.34
CA SER A 158 13.75 12.71 -14.21
C SER A 158 12.35 12.43 -14.69
N THR A 159 11.59 13.48 -15.03
CA THR A 159 10.27 13.35 -15.65
C THR A 159 10.26 14.05 -17.01
N THR A 160 9.36 13.60 -17.89
CA THR A 160 9.06 14.33 -19.13
C THR A 160 7.97 15.36 -18.90
N ASN A 161 7.66 16.14 -19.93
CA ASN A 161 6.62 17.17 -19.89
C ASN A 161 5.23 16.56 -19.67
N ASN A 162 4.35 17.31 -18.97
CA ASN A 162 2.95 16.95 -18.73
C ASN A 162 2.71 15.69 -17.90
N THR A 163 3.68 15.31 -17.07
CA THR A 163 3.54 14.20 -16.13
C THR A 163 2.42 14.49 -15.12
N TYR A 164 1.61 13.47 -14.81
CA TYR A 164 0.59 13.53 -13.76
C TYR A 164 0.85 12.47 -12.70
N ILE A 165 1.05 12.91 -11.45
CA ILE A 165 1.32 12.03 -10.31
C ILE A 165 0.29 12.30 -9.20
N GLU A 166 -0.35 11.22 -8.74
CA GLU A 166 -1.09 11.19 -7.48
C GLU A 166 -0.18 10.53 -6.43
N ASN A 167 0.23 11.28 -5.41
CA ASN A 167 1.14 10.79 -4.36
C ASN A 167 0.44 10.75 -3.00
N GLY A 168 0.30 9.58 -2.43
CA GLY A 168 -0.26 9.34 -1.11
C GLY A 168 0.76 8.81 -0.10
N CYS A 169 2.07 8.77 -0.44
CA CYS A 169 3.12 8.46 0.52
C CYS A 169 4.39 9.27 0.20
N TYR A 170 5.53 8.67 -0.06
CA TYR A 170 6.80 9.37 -0.25
C TYR A 170 7.21 9.42 -1.71
N LEU A 171 7.50 10.65 -2.20
CA LEU A 171 7.94 10.90 -3.57
C LEU A 171 9.23 11.72 -3.56
N ASP A 172 10.26 11.25 -4.24
CA ASP A 172 11.54 11.94 -4.42
C ASP A 172 11.86 12.07 -5.92
N ILE A 173 11.91 13.29 -6.43
CA ILE A 173 12.25 13.60 -7.83
C ILE A 173 13.58 14.35 -7.85
N ALA A 174 14.66 13.65 -8.18
CA ALA A 174 16.03 14.18 -8.17
C ALA A 174 16.32 15.21 -9.27
N GLY A 175 15.53 15.23 -10.33
CA GLY A 175 15.66 16.15 -11.46
C GLY A 175 14.51 17.14 -11.56
N GLU A 176 14.12 17.45 -12.81
CA GLU A 176 13.02 18.35 -13.10
C GLU A 176 11.67 17.63 -13.03
N PHE A 177 10.69 18.31 -12.46
CA PHE A 177 9.28 17.90 -12.50
C PHE A 177 8.44 18.95 -13.24
N ARG A 178 7.86 18.58 -14.38
CA ARG A 178 7.09 19.46 -15.26
C ARG A 178 5.64 18.97 -15.39
N GLY A 179 4.94 18.82 -14.27
CA GLY A 179 3.63 18.18 -14.29
C GLY A 179 2.65 18.70 -13.27
N ASP A 180 1.50 18.04 -13.25
CA ASP A 180 0.52 18.20 -12.20
C ASP A 180 0.81 17.19 -11.09
N LEU A 181 0.71 17.65 -9.83
CA LEU A 181 0.94 16.85 -8.64
C LEU A 181 -0.26 16.95 -7.71
N THR A 182 -0.79 15.81 -7.31
CA THR A 182 -1.77 15.72 -6.24
C THR A 182 -1.15 14.95 -5.09
N LEU A 183 -1.07 15.56 -3.91
CA LEU A 183 -0.70 14.90 -2.67
C LEU A 183 -1.96 14.50 -1.91
N GLY A 184 -1.97 13.26 -1.40
CA GLY A 184 -2.92 12.82 -0.38
C GLY A 184 -2.57 13.39 0.99
N ASP A 185 -3.24 12.91 2.02
CA ASP A 185 -2.99 13.36 3.39
C ASP A 185 -1.71 12.72 3.97
N ASN A 186 -1.05 13.40 4.90
CA ASN A 186 0.10 12.91 5.67
C ASN A 186 1.25 12.35 4.81
N CYS A 187 1.58 13.00 3.71
CA CYS A 187 2.61 12.55 2.79
C CYS A 187 3.59 13.65 2.38
N ALA A 188 4.71 13.28 1.79
CA ALA A 188 5.70 14.24 1.33
C ALA A 188 6.15 14.01 -0.11
N ALA A 189 6.54 15.11 -0.75
CA ALA A 189 7.26 15.12 -2.00
C ALA A 189 8.51 15.99 -1.91
N ILE A 190 9.63 15.48 -2.39
CA ILE A 190 10.87 16.23 -2.60
C ILE A 190 11.07 16.39 -4.10
N ILE A 191 11.27 17.61 -4.56
CA ILE A 191 11.45 17.94 -5.98
C ILE A 191 12.70 18.80 -6.09
N ASN A 192 13.68 18.38 -6.89
CA ASN A 192 14.88 19.17 -7.06
C ASN A 192 14.61 20.45 -7.86
N GLU A 193 13.94 20.35 -9.00
CA GLU A 193 13.60 21.52 -9.81
C GLU A 193 12.18 21.47 -10.34
N TYR A 194 11.42 22.54 -10.11
CA TYR A 194 10.09 22.77 -10.68
C TYR A 194 10.18 23.95 -11.65
N PRO A 195 10.51 23.71 -12.92
CA PRO A 195 10.72 24.81 -13.88
C PRO A 195 9.40 25.38 -14.40
N ALA A 196 9.46 26.60 -14.86
CA ALA A 196 8.34 27.25 -15.53
C ALA A 196 7.83 26.44 -16.71
N THR A 197 6.52 26.23 -16.76
CA THR A 197 5.87 25.48 -17.83
C THR A 197 4.64 26.26 -18.35
N TRP A 198 4.54 26.44 -19.65
CA TRP A 198 3.37 27.04 -20.25
C TRP A 198 2.11 26.17 -20.02
N GLY A 199 0.97 26.81 -19.82
CA GLY A 199 -0.33 26.13 -19.72
C GLY A 199 -0.81 25.83 -18.30
N GLY A 200 -0.25 26.48 -17.30
CA GLY A 200 -0.72 26.43 -15.91
C GLY A 200 -0.73 25.01 -15.31
N LYS A 201 0.20 24.70 -14.42
CA LYS A 201 0.24 23.41 -13.73
C LYS A 201 -0.52 23.46 -12.42
N LYS A 202 -0.97 22.31 -11.95
CA LYS A 202 -1.74 22.19 -10.71
C LYS A 202 -0.95 21.44 -9.68
N ILE A 203 -0.89 22.00 -8.47
CA ILE A 203 -0.39 21.33 -7.27
C ILE A 203 -1.53 21.31 -6.26
N THR A 204 -2.07 20.15 -6.00
CA THR A 204 -3.14 19.93 -5.04
C THR A 204 -2.58 19.22 -3.81
N LEU A 205 -2.90 19.73 -2.63
CA LEU A 205 -2.39 19.25 -1.35
C LEU A 205 -3.56 18.73 -0.52
N GLY A 206 -3.42 17.52 -0.02
CA GLY A 206 -4.25 16.99 1.07
C GLY A 206 -3.91 17.62 2.40
N ASP A 207 -4.39 17.05 3.49
CA ASP A 207 -4.14 17.54 4.85
C ASP A 207 -2.73 17.12 5.33
N ASN A 208 -2.06 18.00 6.09
CA ASN A 208 -0.79 17.70 6.75
C ASN A 208 0.32 17.16 5.83
N CYS A 209 0.40 17.63 4.61
CA CYS A 209 1.43 17.19 3.68
C CYS A 209 2.51 18.24 3.45
N MET A 210 3.66 17.82 2.93
CA MET A 210 4.80 18.68 2.69
C MET A 210 5.35 18.49 1.27
N ILE A 211 5.65 19.61 0.61
CA ILE A 211 6.47 19.63 -0.59
C ILE A 211 7.74 20.44 -0.30
N THR A 212 8.90 19.86 -0.58
CA THR A 212 10.16 20.58 -0.60
C THR A 212 10.66 20.70 -2.03
N ILE A 213 10.87 21.91 -2.53
CA ILE A 213 11.37 22.21 -3.88
C ILE A 213 12.68 22.97 -3.76
N ASN A 214 13.79 22.42 -4.23
CA ASN A 214 15.08 23.09 -4.13
C ASN A 214 15.13 24.34 -5.00
N LYS A 215 14.60 24.26 -6.23
CA LYS A 215 14.53 25.39 -7.16
C LYS A 215 13.18 25.43 -7.86
N ALA A 216 12.45 26.49 -7.73
CA ALA A 216 11.15 26.67 -8.34
C ALA A 216 11.09 27.87 -9.29
N SER A 217 10.33 27.72 -10.35
CA SER A 217 9.93 28.80 -11.27
C SER A 217 8.42 28.65 -11.54
N PHE A 218 7.59 29.20 -10.67
CA PHE A 218 6.15 29.08 -10.82
C PHE A 218 5.60 30.03 -11.87
N MET A 219 4.85 29.49 -12.84
CA MET A 219 4.22 30.24 -13.91
C MET A 219 2.79 29.76 -14.15
N GLN A 220 1.80 30.59 -13.86
CA GLN A 220 0.38 30.22 -13.91
C GLN A 220 0.06 28.96 -13.07
N THR A 221 0.87 28.66 -12.07
CA THR A 221 0.68 27.49 -11.24
C THR A 221 -0.52 27.70 -10.30
N ILE A 222 -1.37 26.70 -10.21
CA ILE A 222 -2.56 26.70 -9.36
C ILE A 222 -2.28 25.80 -8.17
N PHE A 223 -2.21 26.39 -6.99
CA PHE A 223 -2.07 25.68 -5.74
C PHE A 223 -3.43 25.56 -5.06
N THR A 224 -3.80 24.36 -4.66
CA THR A 224 -5.05 24.09 -3.93
C THR A 224 -4.72 23.28 -2.68
N GLY A 225 -4.98 23.84 -1.50
CA GLY A 225 -4.84 23.19 -0.20
C GLY A 225 -6.16 22.63 0.30
N SER A 226 -6.09 21.78 1.29
CA SER A 226 -7.21 21.14 1.97
C SER A 226 -7.63 21.90 3.26
N SER A 227 -8.30 21.21 4.18
CA SER A 227 -8.84 21.81 5.41
C SER A 227 -7.78 22.02 6.49
N GLN A 228 -6.84 21.10 6.62
CA GLN A 228 -5.71 21.23 7.53
C GLN A 228 -4.50 21.85 6.83
N PRO A 229 -3.60 22.50 7.59
CA PRO A 229 -2.45 23.17 7.01
C PRO A 229 -1.46 22.20 6.38
N SER A 230 -0.96 22.58 5.20
CA SER A 230 0.10 21.88 4.49
C SER A 230 1.23 22.85 4.16
N LEU A 231 2.44 22.33 3.96
CA LEU A 231 3.66 23.12 3.85
C LEU A 231 4.32 22.95 2.48
N ILE A 232 4.62 24.07 1.83
CA ILE A 232 5.45 24.12 0.63
C ILE A 232 6.73 24.88 0.95
N LYS A 233 7.86 24.19 0.91
CA LYS A 233 9.19 24.77 1.15
C LYS A 233 9.91 24.97 -0.18
N VAL A 234 10.39 26.18 -0.43
CA VAL A 234 11.09 26.54 -1.67
C VAL A 234 12.47 27.09 -1.34
N GLY A 235 13.51 26.39 -1.76
CA GLY A 235 14.90 26.79 -1.55
C GLY A 235 15.25 28.06 -2.34
N THR A 236 15.14 28.00 -3.66
CA THR A 236 15.35 29.15 -4.54
C THR A 236 14.12 29.34 -5.42
N LEU A 237 13.56 30.56 -5.38
CA LEU A 237 12.49 30.95 -6.28
C LEU A 237 13.06 31.85 -7.39
N ALA A 238 12.92 31.42 -8.63
CA ALA A 238 13.24 32.25 -9.78
C ALA A 238 12.10 33.25 -10.03
N ASP A 239 12.46 34.51 -10.27
CA ASP A 239 11.51 35.57 -10.55
C ASP A 239 10.92 35.41 -11.95
N ILE A 240 9.60 35.18 -12.03
CA ILE A 240 8.90 35.09 -13.31
C ILE A 240 7.74 36.09 -13.33
N GLN A 241 7.95 37.16 -14.07
CA GLN A 241 7.12 38.34 -14.04
C GLN A 241 5.85 38.29 -14.92
N LEU A 242 5.61 37.28 -15.75
CA LEU A 242 4.66 37.44 -16.86
C LEU A 242 3.32 36.71 -16.69
N ASN A 243 3.17 35.78 -15.75
CA ASN A 243 1.94 35.00 -15.62
C ASN A 243 1.68 34.62 -14.15
N PRO A 244 0.75 35.32 -13.51
CA PRO A 244 0.54 35.19 -12.07
C PRO A 244 0.00 33.82 -11.66
N ASN A 245 0.48 33.34 -10.53
CA ASN A 245 0.05 32.12 -9.88
C ASN A 245 -1.22 32.35 -9.05
N THR A 246 -1.88 31.29 -8.66
CA THR A 246 -3.01 31.31 -7.73
C THR A 246 -2.80 30.31 -6.62
N ALA A 247 -3.23 30.66 -5.40
CA ALA A 247 -3.21 29.75 -4.27
C ALA A 247 -4.48 29.91 -3.44
N GLN A 248 -5.09 28.80 -3.06
CA GLN A 248 -6.28 28.76 -2.21
C GLN A 248 -6.22 27.55 -1.27
N GLY A 249 -6.92 27.65 -0.14
CA GLY A 249 -6.89 26.61 0.89
C GLY A 249 -5.81 26.84 1.93
N ASN A 250 -5.67 25.89 2.85
CA ASN A 250 -4.80 26.04 4.02
C ASN A 250 -3.35 25.66 3.68
N ILE A 251 -2.60 26.60 3.12
CA ILE A 251 -1.24 26.39 2.62
C ILE A 251 -0.28 27.38 3.25
N TYR A 252 0.83 26.90 3.76
CA TYR A 252 1.96 27.71 4.19
C TYR A 252 3.11 27.54 3.19
N PHE A 253 3.60 28.67 2.69
CA PHE A 253 4.79 28.73 1.86
C PHE A 253 5.96 29.22 2.69
N GLU A 254 7.06 28.49 2.65
CA GLU A 254 8.35 28.92 3.18
C GLU A 254 9.35 29.10 2.06
N PHE A 255 10.08 30.22 2.09
CA PHE A 255 11.11 30.53 1.10
C PHE A 255 12.43 30.83 1.78
N ASN A 256 13.49 30.16 1.33
CA ASN A 256 14.84 30.41 1.84
C ASN A 256 15.36 31.80 1.40
N SER A 257 15.07 32.20 0.15
CA SER A 257 15.35 33.54 -0.37
C SER A 257 14.05 34.33 -0.51
N PHE A 258 13.43 34.66 0.61
CA PHE A 258 12.20 35.48 0.64
C PHE A 258 12.53 36.91 0.23
N ASN A 259 11.93 37.42 -0.82
CA ASN A 259 12.00 38.81 -1.22
C ASN A 259 10.69 39.49 -0.81
N SER A 260 10.76 40.47 0.12
CA SER A 260 9.60 41.22 0.57
C SER A 260 8.90 42.07 -0.52
N ASN A 261 9.55 42.20 -1.69
CA ASN A 261 9.01 42.89 -2.86
C ASN A 261 8.19 41.96 -3.78
N TRP A 262 7.64 40.92 -3.24
CA TRP A 262 6.64 40.10 -3.94
C TRP A 262 5.49 40.99 -4.41
N SER A 263 5.60 41.45 -5.64
CA SER A 263 4.56 42.27 -6.23
C SER A 263 3.30 41.43 -6.43
N ASN A 264 2.13 42.09 -6.34
CA ASN A 264 0.85 41.50 -6.70
C ASN A 264 0.84 40.92 -8.12
N ASP A 265 1.88 41.18 -8.90
CA ASP A 265 2.04 40.70 -10.28
C ASP A 265 2.45 39.22 -10.38
N THR A 266 3.06 38.63 -9.34
CA THR A 266 3.44 37.21 -9.31
C THR A 266 2.30 36.31 -8.85
N TRP A 267 1.36 36.86 -8.08
CA TRP A 267 0.21 36.14 -7.55
C TRP A 267 -1.09 36.88 -7.88
N ARG A 268 -1.96 36.25 -8.65
CA ARG A 268 -3.24 36.84 -9.07
C ARG A 268 -4.31 36.72 -8.01
N TYR A 269 -4.29 35.64 -7.24
CA TYR A 269 -5.24 35.38 -6.17
C TYR A 269 -4.56 34.58 -5.05
N ILE A 270 -4.72 35.09 -3.84
CA ILE A 270 -4.27 34.42 -2.61
C ILE A 270 -5.49 34.27 -1.71
N GLY A 271 -5.81 33.03 -1.36
CA GLY A 271 -6.90 32.69 -0.43
C GLY A 271 -6.62 33.18 1.00
N GLN A 272 -7.68 33.34 1.79
CA GLN A 272 -7.57 33.85 3.17
C GLN A 272 -6.75 32.92 4.11
N LEU A 273 -6.64 31.62 3.78
CA LEU A 273 -5.89 30.62 4.55
C LEU A 273 -4.53 30.29 3.90
N THR A 274 -4.03 31.15 3.02
CA THR A 274 -2.73 30.98 2.39
C THR A 274 -1.74 31.97 2.97
N TYR A 275 -0.62 31.49 3.47
CA TYR A 275 0.38 32.24 4.20
C TYR A 275 1.77 32.11 3.57
N PHE A 276 2.59 33.14 3.71
CA PHE A 276 3.96 33.20 3.23
C PHE A 276 4.91 33.60 4.36
N SER A 277 6.01 32.85 4.51
CA SER A 277 7.00 33.08 5.55
C SER A 277 8.41 32.78 5.05
N LYS A 278 9.42 33.13 5.85
CA LYS A 278 10.77 32.66 5.62
C LYS A 278 10.90 31.21 6.01
N TRP A 279 11.93 30.57 5.50
CA TRP A 279 12.25 29.19 5.80
C TRP A 279 12.38 28.95 7.31
N GLY A 280 11.62 27.99 7.82
CA GLY A 280 11.57 27.63 9.25
C GLY A 280 10.72 28.54 10.14
N GLU A 281 9.98 29.52 9.58
CA GLU A 281 9.11 30.42 10.36
C GLU A 281 7.62 30.01 10.32
N SER A 282 7.24 29.00 9.54
CA SER A 282 5.88 28.48 9.49
C SER A 282 5.51 27.76 10.79
N PRO A 283 4.30 27.94 11.31
CA PRO A 283 3.83 27.18 12.47
C PRO A 283 3.42 25.74 12.14
N VAL A 284 3.45 25.35 10.87
CA VAL A 284 3.06 24.01 10.42
C VAL A 284 4.17 23.02 10.76
N ILE A 285 3.79 21.97 11.48
CA ILE A 285 4.69 20.87 11.83
C ILE A 285 4.23 19.64 11.08
N ILE A 286 5.09 19.14 10.20
CA ILE A 286 4.93 17.86 9.52
C ILE A 286 5.92 16.90 10.17
N PRO A 287 5.44 15.90 10.89
CA PRO A 287 6.31 14.98 11.61
C PRO A 287 7.12 14.09 10.67
N LYS A 288 8.27 13.62 11.14
CA LYS A 288 9.04 12.56 10.51
C LYS A 288 8.20 11.29 10.45
N GLY A 289 8.20 10.61 9.31
CA GLY A 289 7.47 9.36 9.11
C GLY A 289 7.80 8.66 7.82
N ASP A 290 7.24 7.46 7.65
CA ASP A 290 7.47 6.66 6.45
C ASP A 290 7.05 7.40 5.18
N CYS A 291 5.88 8.03 5.20
CA CYS A 291 5.35 8.80 4.08
C CYS A 291 5.72 10.28 4.07
N THR A 292 6.23 10.82 5.17
CA THR A 292 6.65 12.22 5.28
C THR A 292 8.18 12.42 5.25
N GLY A 293 8.94 11.33 5.23
CA GLY A 293 10.40 11.36 5.27
C GLY A 293 10.89 12.04 6.56
N GLU A 294 11.83 12.98 6.46
CA GLU A 294 12.38 13.70 7.61
C GLU A 294 11.42 14.76 8.22
N GLY A 295 10.27 14.99 7.58
CA GLY A 295 9.37 16.05 8.02
C GLY A 295 10.03 17.46 7.97
N ASN A 296 9.51 18.40 8.75
CA ASN A 296 10.11 19.73 8.89
C ASN A 296 10.55 20.08 10.32
N ASN A 297 10.41 19.15 11.25
CA ASN A 297 10.85 19.31 12.64
C ASN A 297 11.74 18.14 13.10
N PRO A 298 13.00 18.08 12.65
CA PRO A 298 13.89 16.93 12.95
C PRO A 298 14.33 16.84 14.42
N GLY A 299 13.97 17.79 15.26
CA GLY A 299 14.38 17.83 16.67
C GLY A 299 13.33 17.37 17.69
N GLU A 300 12.11 17.25 17.30
CA GLU A 300 11.05 16.67 18.12
C GLU A 300 10.60 15.39 17.44
N GLY A 301 10.96 14.26 18.05
CA GLY A 301 10.30 12.99 17.77
C GLY A 301 8.82 13.20 17.99
N SER A 302 8.12 13.65 16.95
CA SER A 302 6.70 13.90 17.04
C SER A 302 6.00 12.59 17.29
N GLU A 303 5.05 12.64 18.19
CA GLU A 303 3.93 11.70 18.13
C GLU A 303 3.38 11.75 16.71
N ILE A 304 3.80 10.82 15.87
CA ILE A 304 3.01 10.48 14.71
C ILE A 304 1.78 9.80 15.28
N PRO A 305 0.59 10.35 15.14
CA PRO A 305 -0.53 9.49 14.96
C PRO A 305 -0.17 8.78 13.65
N SER A 306 0.39 7.57 13.72
CA SER A 306 0.40 6.71 12.55
C SER A 306 -1.06 6.66 12.15
N ASP A 307 -1.41 7.21 10.99
CA ASP A 307 -2.72 6.91 10.42
C ASP A 307 -2.86 5.41 10.55
N PRO A 308 -3.88 4.93 11.26
CA PRO A 308 -3.99 3.51 11.53
C PRO A 308 -3.95 2.80 10.20
N MET A 309 -2.87 2.05 9.94
CA MET A 309 -2.74 1.32 8.68
C MET A 309 -3.83 0.26 8.63
N PRO A 310 -4.87 0.42 7.80
CA PRO A 310 -5.95 -0.54 7.73
C PRO A 310 -5.53 -1.74 6.89
N PHE A 311 -5.80 -2.93 7.38
CA PHE A 311 -5.65 -4.19 6.68
C PHE A 311 -6.96 -4.95 6.72
N THR A 312 -7.38 -5.51 5.60
CA THR A 312 -8.50 -6.44 5.56
C THR A 312 -7.97 -7.85 5.34
N TYR A 313 -8.24 -8.72 6.30
CA TYR A 313 -7.94 -10.14 6.24
C TYR A 313 -9.20 -10.90 5.87
N VAL A 314 -9.12 -11.70 4.82
CA VAL A 314 -10.24 -12.50 4.29
C VAL A 314 -9.86 -13.96 4.31
N PHE A 315 -10.76 -14.80 4.81
CA PHE A 315 -10.48 -16.21 5.02
C PHE A 315 -11.56 -17.10 4.39
N GLU A 316 -11.08 -18.23 3.86
CA GLU A 316 -11.86 -19.39 3.44
C GLU A 316 -11.68 -20.53 4.44
N ASP A 317 -12.74 -21.06 4.97
CA ASP A 317 -12.73 -22.07 6.03
C ASP A 317 -12.24 -23.46 5.57
N ASN A 318 -12.24 -23.69 4.28
CA ASN A 318 -11.75 -24.93 3.67
C ASN A 318 -10.33 -24.86 3.13
N TYR A 319 -9.68 -23.68 3.13
CA TYR A 319 -8.32 -23.57 2.63
C TYR A 319 -7.34 -24.49 3.41
N PRO A 320 -6.40 -25.24 2.76
CA PRO A 320 -6.06 -25.18 1.33
C PRO A 320 -6.90 -26.11 0.42
N LEU A 321 -7.95 -26.73 0.93
CA LEU A 321 -8.87 -27.51 0.12
C LEU A 321 -9.77 -26.59 -0.72
N VAL A 322 -10.40 -27.14 -1.73
CA VAL A 322 -11.30 -26.41 -2.61
C VAL A 322 -12.56 -26.00 -1.84
N GLY A 323 -12.78 -24.68 -1.74
CA GLY A 323 -14.00 -24.04 -1.25
C GLY A 323 -14.78 -23.38 -2.39
N ASP A 324 -15.68 -22.48 -2.07
CA ASP A 324 -16.42 -21.69 -3.06
C ASP A 324 -15.67 -20.41 -3.50
N TYR A 325 -14.54 -20.12 -2.84
CA TYR A 325 -13.62 -19.02 -3.15
C TYR A 325 -14.26 -17.63 -3.17
N ASP A 326 -15.25 -17.40 -2.36
CA ASP A 326 -15.87 -16.09 -2.21
C ASP A 326 -15.21 -15.24 -1.11
N PHE A 327 -14.27 -15.82 -0.34
CA PHE A 327 -13.41 -15.17 0.66
C PHE A 327 -14.18 -14.33 1.68
N ASN A 328 -15.35 -14.79 2.09
CA ASN A 328 -16.22 -14.09 3.02
C ASN A 328 -16.55 -14.90 4.28
N ASP A 329 -15.97 -16.09 4.44
CA ASP A 329 -16.21 -16.96 5.60
C ASP A 329 -15.91 -16.25 6.92
N ILE A 330 -14.78 -15.53 6.99
CA ILE A 330 -14.47 -14.54 8.01
C ILE A 330 -13.74 -13.36 7.36
N VAL A 331 -14.20 -12.15 7.63
CA VAL A 331 -13.55 -10.91 7.24
C VAL A 331 -13.19 -10.11 8.49
N LEU A 332 -11.91 -9.80 8.66
CA LEU A 332 -11.40 -8.97 9.75
C LEU A 332 -10.80 -7.69 9.16
N ASP A 333 -11.31 -6.54 9.58
CA ASP A 333 -10.65 -5.26 9.35
C ASP A 333 -9.79 -4.93 10.57
N VAL A 334 -8.50 -4.68 10.35
CA VAL A 334 -7.52 -4.44 11.40
C VAL A 334 -6.79 -3.15 11.16
N THR A 335 -6.67 -2.32 12.18
CA THR A 335 -5.78 -1.16 12.18
C THR A 335 -4.72 -1.31 13.26
N ILE A 336 -3.48 -0.87 12.95
CA ILE A 336 -2.35 -0.89 13.88
C ILE A 336 -2.03 0.55 14.27
N GLU A 337 -1.97 0.81 15.57
CA GLU A 337 -1.62 2.10 16.16
C GLU A 337 -0.50 1.90 17.18
N TYR A 338 0.32 2.92 17.44
CA TYR A 338 1.42 2.86 18.38
C TYR A 338 1.35 3.99 19.41
N ASP A 339 1.50 3.64 20.70
CA ASP A 339 1.77 4.64 21.74
C ASP A 339 3.27 4.85 21.90
N ARG A 340 3.67 6.09 22.13
CA ARG A 340 5.05 6.49 22.37
C ARG A 340 5.21 7.11 23.76
N GLY A 341 6.33 6.81 24.39
CA GLY A 341 6.75 7.48 25.62
C GLY A 341 7.32 8.87 25.37
N ALA A 342 7.63 9.56 26.43
CA ALA A 342 8.24 10.91 26.35
C ALA A 342 9.61 10.92 25.65
N ASP A 343 10.28 9.78 25.54
CA ASP A 343 11.54 9.58 24.83
C ASP A 343 11.34 9.11 23.38
N ASN A 344 10.13 9.26 22.85
CA ASN A 344 9.70 8.87 21.49
C ASN A 344 9.78 7.35 21.19
N LYS A 345 10.07 6.52 22.16
CA LYS A 345 10.07 5.07 21.97
C LYS A 345 8.67 4.51 22.06
N ILE A 346 8.41 3.50 21.26
CA ILE A 346 7.12 2.80 21.29
C ILE A 346 7.00 2.01 22.59
N THR A 347 5.95 2.30 23.33
CA THR A 347 5.64 1.64 24.62
C THR A 347 4.54 0.61 24.47
N SER A 348 3.66 0.78 23.50
CA SER A 348 2.54 -0.13 23.23
C SER A 348 2.15 -0.15 21.77
N THR A 349 1.70 -1.30 21.30
CA THR A 349 1.04 -1.49 20.01
C THR A 349 -0.44 -1.75 20.24
N TYR A 350 -1.30 -1.05 19.53
CA TYR A 350 -2.75 -1.27 19.54
C TYR A 350 -3.21 -1.89 18.23
N LEU A 351 -4.06 -2.88 18.32
CA LEU A 351 -4.72 -3.50 17.20
C LEU A 351 -6.23 -3.32 17.37
N ASN A 352 -6.86 -2.53 16.52
CA ASN A 352 -8.31 -2.46 16.45
C ASN A 352 -8.77 -3.54 15.46
N VAL A 353 -9.39 -4.58 15.98
CA VAL A 353 -9.84 -5.73 15.20
C VAL A 353 -11.34 -5.70 15.09
N ALA A 354 -11.85 -5.40 13.91
CA ALA A 354 -13.28 -5.41 13.61
C ALA A 354 -13.67 -6.70 12.90
N LEU A 355 -14.67 -7.41 13.39
CA LEU A 355 -15.29 -8.51 12.67
C LEU A 355 -16.30 -7.95 11.68
N ALA A 356 -15.92 -7.88 10.41
CA ALA A 356 -16.69 -7.24 9.36
C ALA A 356 -17.76 -8.16 8.76
N ALA A 357 -17.44 -9.46 8.56
CA ALA A 357 -18.39 -10.43 7.99
C ALA A 357 -18.16 -11.85 8.53
N ALA A 358 -19.23 -12.68 8.48
CA ALA A 358 -19.20 -14.11 8.75
C ALA A 358 -20.10 -14.85 7.76
N GLY A 359 -19.51 -15.52 6.76
CA GLY A 359 -20.19 -16.25 5.67
C GLY A 359 -20.24 -17.76 5.85
N ALA A 360 -19.40 -18.31 6.73
CA ALA A 360 -19.32 -19.75 6.94
C ALA A 360 -20.56 -20.36 7.59
N THR A 361 -20.83 -21.61 7.27
CA THR A 361 -21.81 -22.41 8.02
C THR A 361 -21.22 -23.06 9.27
N LYS A 362 -19.90 -23.19 9.35
CA LYS A 362 -19.16 -23.74 10.48
C LYS A 362 -19.11 -22.77 11.67
N THR A 363 -18.89 -23.31 12.86
CA THR A 363 -18.50 -22.49 14.00
C THR A 363 -17.02 -22.15 13.89
N ILE A 364 -16.73 -20.91 13.53
CA ILE A 364 -15.37 -20.41 13.31
C ILE A 364 -15.04 -19.38 14.39
N GLY A 365 -13.86 -19.53 14.97
CA GLY A 365 -13.20 -18.53 15.81
C GLY A 365 -12.00 -17.93 15.10
N ALA A 366 -11.41 -16.90 15.69
CA ALA A 366 -10.17 -16.30 15.22
C ALA A 366 -9.21 -16.05 16.36
N GLY A 367 -7.93 -16.11 16.03
CA GLY A 367 -6.79 -15.79 16.89
C GLY A 367 -5.76 -14.96 16.15
N LEU A 368 -4.89 -14.37 16.95
CA LEU A 368 -3.69 -13.67 16.50
C LEU A 368 -2.48 -14.32 17.14
N ARG A 369 -1.48 -14.71 16.35
CA ARG A 369 -0.18 -15.17 16.84
C ARG A 369 0.87 -14.12 16.54
N ILE A 370 1.69 -13.78 17.56
CA ILE A 370 2.83 -12.89 17.36
C ILE A 370 4.04 -13.74 16.97
N VAL A 371 4.58 -13.49 15.79
CA VAL A 371 5.63 -14.30 15.17
C VAL A 371 6.94 -13.52 15.07
N GLY A 372 8.06 -14.18 15.35
CA GLY A 372 9.39 -13.58 15.19
C GLY A 372 9.77 -12.55 16.26
N ILE A 373 8.94 -12.39 17.30
CA ILE A 373 9.21 -11.51 18.45
C ILE A 373 9.46 -12.39 19.67
N GLU A 374 10.50 -12.07 20.42
CA GLU A 374 10.79 -12.77 21.68
C GLU A 374 9.69 -12.48 22.72
N LYS A 375 9.25 -13.52 23.41
CA LYS A 375 8.23 -13.40 24.46
C LYS A 375 8.62 -12.38 25.54
N SER A 376 9.91 -12.25 25.82
CA SER A 376 10.47 -11.28 26.77
C SER A 376 10.28 -9.82 26.33
N ALA A 377 10.05 -9.57 25.06
CA ALA A 377 9.77 -8.22 24.54
C ALA A 377 8.32 -7.78 24.80
N ILE A 378 7.43 -8.74 25.02
CA ILE A 378 6.00 -8.49 25.22
C ILE A 378 5.70 -8.41 26.72
N GLY A 379 5.12 -7.29 27.12
CA GLY A 379 4.62 -7.06 28.46
C GLY A 379 3.18 -7.55 28.65
N ASN A 380 2.34 -6.69 29.21
CA ASN A 380 0.93 -7.00 29.41
C ASN A 380 0.13 -6.89 28.12
N ILE A 381 -0.84 -7.80 27.93
CA ILE A 381 -1.82 -7.74 26.84
C ILE A 381 -3.19 -7.53 27.45
N SER A 382 -3.90 -6.50 26.98
CA SER A 382 -5.22 -6.15 27.48
C SER A 382 -6.19 -5.85 26.33
N PHE A 383 -7.48 -5.89 26.64
CA PHE A 383 -8.57 -5.76 25.67
C PHE A 383 -9.52 -4.65 26.08
N SER A 384 -10.03 -3.91 25.10
CA SER A 384 -11.02 -2.85 25.27
C SER A 384 -11.96 -2.79 24.05
N GLY A 385 -12.79 -1.74 23.95
CA GLY A 385 -13.83 -1.65 22.92
C GLY A 385 -14.93 -2.69 23.17
N ASP A 386 -15.43 -3.33 22.12
CA ASP A 386 -16.46 -4.37 22.20
C ASP A 386 -15.92 -5.73 22.67
N LYS A 387 -14.94 -5.71 23.58
CA LYS A 387 -14.27 -6.91 24.08
C LYS A 387 -15.21 -7.97 24.63
N ASP A 388 -16.30 -7.54 25.25
CA ASP A 388 -17.25 -8.48 25.88
C ASP A 388 -18.00 -9.32 24.84
N GLN A 389 -18.33 -8.76 23.67
CA GLN A 389 -18.90 -9.50 22.55
C GLN A 389 -17.93 -10.55 22.01
N PHE A 390 -16.64 -10.19 21.93
CA PHE A 390 -15.60 -11.08 21.45
C PHE A 390 -15.29 -12.17 22.48
N GLN A 391 -14.92 -11.80 23.71
CA GLN A 391 -14.40 -12.71 24.72
C GLN A 391 -15.44 -13.63 25.33
N ALA A 392 -16.71 -13.19 25.42
CA ALA A 392 -17.79 -14.06 25.88
C ALA A 392 -17.95 -15.32 25.01
N THR A 393 -17.48 -15.27 23.76
CA THR A 393 -17.52 -16.42 22.85
C THR A 393 -16.38 -17.42 23.05
N LEU A 394 -15.34 -17.04 23.82
CA LEU A 394 -14.19 -17.92 24.11
C LEU A 394 -14.53 -19.02 25.11
N LEU A 395 -15.50 -18.78 25.99
CA LEU A 395 -15.94 -19.77 26.98
C LEU A 395 -16.45 -21.03 26.28
N ASN A 396 -15.86 -22.17 26.62
CA ASN A 396 -16.15 -23.48 26.01
C ASN A 396 -15.88 -23.55 24.49
N SER A 397 -15.01 -22.68 23.98
CA SER A 397 -14.55 -22.72 22.60
C SER A 397 -13.31 -23.59 22.41
N MET A 398 -12.75 -23.57 21.23
CA MET A 398 -11.49 -24.24 20.89
C MET A 398 -10.25 -23.47 21.35
N PHE A 399 -10.40 -22.26 21.82
CA PHE A 399 -9.33 -21.42 22.36
C PHE A 399 -9.31 -21.46 23.89
N SER A 400 -8.15 -21.23 24.49
CA SER A 400 -8.07 -20.90 25.91
C SER A 400 -8.64 -19.51 26.18
N THR A 401 -9.00 -19.23 27.43
CA THR A 401 -9.49 -17.89 27.82
C THR A 401 -8.38 -16.87 28.08
N GLY A 402 -7.13 -17.21 27.78
CA GLY A 402 -5.97 -16.35 27.96
C GLY A 402 -4.98 -16.58 26.83
N ILE A 403 -3.83 -15.87 26.90
CA ILE A 403 -2.75 -16.02 25.93
C ILE A 403 -2.20 -17.43 25.99
N GLU A 404 -2.12 -18.08 24.84
CA GLU A 404 -1.57 -19.43 24.73
C GLU A 404 -0.04 -19.43 24.73
N ASN A 405 0.57 -20.60 25.00
CA ASN A 405 2.02 -20.70 25.18
C ASN A 405 2.85 -20.31 23.95
N ASP A 406 2.28 -20.43 22.76
CA ASP A 406 2.88 -20.05 21.49
C ASP A 406 2.65 -18.59 21.10
N MET A 407 2.32 -17.73 22.07
CA MET A 407 1.99 -16.32 21.87
C MET A 407 0.72 -16.11 21.05
N THR A 408 -0.19 -17.08 21.02
CA THR A 408 -1.51 -16.91 20.43
C THR A 408 -2.42 -16.13 21.38
N ILE A 409 -3.00 -15.06 20.87
CA ILE A 409 -3.98 -14.20 21.50
C ILE A 409 -5.35 -14.58 20.91
N PRO A 410 -6.21 -15.29 21.64
CA PRO A 410 -7.56 -15.59 21.18
C PRO A 410 -8.39 -14.32 21.05
N LEU A 411 -9.02 -14.11 19.90
CA LEU A 411 -9.89 -12.96 19.65
C LEU A 411 -11.34 -13.32 19.98
N PHE A 412 -11.88 -14.33 19.30
CA PHE A 412 -13.22 -14.89 19.56
C PHE A 412 -13.28 -16.36 19.20
N GLY A 413 -14.22 -17.07 19.82
CA GLY A 413 -14.41 -18.51 19.61
C GLY A 413 -15.55 -18.87 18.66
N ASN A 414 -16.39 -17.90 18.31
CA ASN A 414 -17.54 -18.09 17.41
C ASN A 414 -17.99 -16.76 16.81
N ALA A 415 -17.72 -16.54 15.53
CA ALA A 415 -18.06 -15.31 14.82
C ALA A 415 -19.56 -14.98 14.84
N HIS A 416 -20.43 -15.99 14.65
CA HIS A 416 -21.88 -15.77 14.67
C HIS A 416 -22.38 -15.27 16.04
N ARG A 417 -21.79 -15.78 17.13
CA ARG A 417 -22.13 -15.32 18.48
C ARG A 417 -21.63 -13.90 18.76
N VAL A 418 -20.53 -13.48 18.16
CA VAL A 418 -20.10 -12.07 18.22
C VAL A 418 -21.18 -11.17 17.62
N PHE A 419 -21.76 -11.56 16.49
CA PHE A 419 -22.88 -10.83 15.88
C PHE A 419 -24.24 -11.04 16.58
N GLY A 420 -24.31 -11.93 17.57
CA GLY A 420 -25.57 -12.25 18.26
C GLY A 420 -26.56 -13.05 17.41
N VAL A 421 -26.07 -13.78 16.40
CA VAL A 421 -26.92 -14.57 15.49
C VAL A 421 -26.68 -16.08 15.64
N SER A 422 -27.55 -16.88 15.06
CA SER A 422 -27.42 -18.34 15.04
C SER A 422 -26.29 -18.78 14.12
N SER A 423 -25.65 -19.91 14.46
CA SER A 423 -24.63 -20.52 13.58
C SER A 423 -25.19 -20.80 12.19
N GLY A 424 -24.38 -20.53 11.16
CA GLY A 424 -24.76 -20.67 9.76
C GLY A 424 -25.56 -19.51 9.17
N THR A 425 -25.82 -18.43 9.94
CA THR A 425 -26.35 -17.18 9.38
C THR A 425 -25.23 -16.44 8.65
N MET A 426 -25.39 -16.19 7.38
CA MET A 426 -24.42 -15.39 6.60
C MET A 426 -24.63 -13.92 6.91
N VAL A 427 -23.69 -13.31 7.62
CA VAL A 427 -23.75 -11.92 8.11
C VAL A 427 -22.83 -11.02 7.29
N ASN A 428 -23.35 -9.88 6.84
CA ASN A 428 -22.64 -8.86 6.05
C ASN A 428 -22.04 -9.40 4.74
N THR A 429 -22.57 -10.52 4.24
CA THR A 429 -22.20 -11.14 2.96
C THR A 429 -23.30 -10.98 1.89
N GLY A 430 -24.14 -9.95 2.02
CA GLY A 430 -25.25 -9.66 1.12
C GLY A 430 -26.60 -10.30 1.47
N ARG A 431 -26.69 -11.12 2.51
CA ARG A 431 -27.95 -11.80 2.93
C ARG A 431 -28.56 -11.26 4.21
N ALA A 432 -27.74 -10.95 5.20
CA ALA A 432 -28.15 -10.32 6.45
C ALA A 432 -27.16 -9.23 6.82
N THR A 433 -27.63 -8.18 7.48
CA THR A 433 -26.79 -7.09 7.98
C THR A 433 -26.80 -7.09 9.51
N ALA A 434 -25.62 -6.87 10.10
CA ALA A 434 -25.44 -6.67 11.52
C ALA A 434 -24.44 -5.54 11.77
N PRO A 435 -24.50 -4.89 12.95
CA PRO A 435 -23.47 -3.95 13.36
C PRO A 435 -22.08 -4.62 13.38
N VAL A 436 -21.06 -3.91 12.96
CA VAL A 436 -19.67 -4.33 13.09
C VAL A 436 -19.20 -4.06 14.51
N TYR A 437 -18.63 -5.06 15.17
CA TYR A 437 -18.06 -4.93 16.51
C TYR A 437 -16.53 -4.89 16.41
N THR A 438 -15.90 -4.02 17.21
CA THR A 438 -14.45 -3.80 17.18
C THR A 438 -13.86 -4.07 18.56
N CYS A 439 -12.96 -5.03 18.64
CA CYS A 439 -12.15 -5.29 19.82
C CYS A 439 -10.79 -4.62 19.67
N LYS A 440 -10.38 -3.81 20.66
CA LYS A 440 -9.05 -3.19 20.71
C LYS A 440 -8.13 -4.03 21.60
N VAL A 441 -7.05 -4.54 21.01
CA VAL A 441 -6.00 -5.31 21.70
C VAL A 441 -4.82 -4.38 21.93
N LYS A 442 -4.45 -4.14 23.19
CA LYS A 442 -3.24 -3.42 23.58
C LYS A 442 -2.14 -4.42 23.92
N ILE A 443 -0.99 -4.29 23.28
CA ILE A 443 0.21 -5.09 23.52
C ILE A 443 1.29 -4.15 24.04
N GLU A 444 1.59 -4.21 25.33
CA GLU A 444 2.66 -3.41 25.96
C GLU A 444 4.03 -3.99 25.63
N GLN A 445 5.00 -3.12 25.39
CA GLN A 445 6.39 -3.52 25.18
C GLN A 445 7.17 -3.35 26.49
N ASN A 446 7.95 -4.35 26.85
CA ASN A 446 8.84 -4.26 28.01
C ASN A 446 9.93 -3.21 27.76
N ASN A 447 10.29 -2.46 28.79
CA ASN A 447 11.18 -1.29 28.70
C ASN A 447 12.50 -1.57 27.97
N ALA A 448 13.08 -2.77 28.13
CA ALA A 448 14.34 -3.14 27.47
C ALA A 448 14.23 -3.25 25.94
N TYR A 449 13.01 -3.35 25.42
CA TYR A 449 12.73 -3.52 23.98
C TYR A 449 12.02 -2.31 23.37
N GLN A 450 11.80 -1.25 24.15
CA GLN A 450 11.22 -0.01 23.64
C GLN A 450 12.23 0.73 22.78
N GLN A 451 11.84 1.04 21.55
CA GLN A 451 12.67 1.72 20.57
C GLN A 451 11.79 2.60 19.65
N GLU A 452 12.42 3.47 18.87
CA GLU A 452 11.70 4.41 17.99
C GLU A 452 10.95 3.69 16.86
N ASP A 453 11.55 2.63 16.32
CA ASP A 453 10.91 1.81 15.29
C ASP A 453 10.01 0.74 15.91
N PRO A 454 8.85 0.43 15.31
CA PRO A 454 7.99 -0.62 15.83
C PRO A 454 8.62 -2.00 15.72
N ILE A 455 8.67 -2.75 16.83
CA ILE A 455 9.07 -4.16 16.82
C ILE A 455 7.92 -5.06 16.37
N ILE A 456 6.67 -4.63 16.58
CA ILE A 456 5.47 -5.33 16.14
C ILE A 456 4.91 -4.58 14.93
N THR A 457 4.95 -5.22 13.77
CA THR A 457 4.41 -4.72 12.52
C THR A 457 3.43 -5.75 11.96
N LYS A 458 2.75 -5.44 10.87
CA LYS A 458 1.87 -6.42 10.19
C LYS A 458 2.59 -7.74 9.88
N ASP A 459 3.90 -7.69 9.64
CA ASP A 459 4.70 -8.87 9.26
C ASP A 459 4.97 -9.82 10.44
N ASN A 460 4.67 -9.37 11.67
CA ASN A 460 4.75 -10.17 12.89
C ASN A 460 3.37 -10.69 13.34
N LEU A 461 2.29 -10.24 12.68
CA LEU A 461 0.91 -10.49 13.11
C LEU A 461 0.27 -11.56 12.23
N ASP A 462 0.30 -12.80 12.69
CA ASP A 462 -0.35 -13.93 12.05
C ASP A 462 -1.80 -14.01 12.52
N PHE A 463 -2.72 -13.32 11.83
CA PHE A 463 -4.15 -13.52 12.01
C PHE A 463 -4.57 -14.81 11.34
N PHE A 464 -5.33 -15.63 12.04
CA PHE A 464 -5.80 -16.90 11.54
C PHE A 464 -7.22 -17.20 12.02
N ILE A 465 -7.94 -18.00 11.27
CA ILE A 465 -9.21 -18.57 11.70
C ILE A 465 -9.04 -20.01 12.16
N ALA A 466 -9.92 -20.45 13.00
CA ALA A 466 -9.88 -21.82 13.50
C ALA A 466 -11.28 -22.40 13.68
N TYR A 467 -11.37 -23.73 13.50
CA TYR A 467 -12.55 -24.50 13.81
C TYR A 467 -12.17 -25.85 14.41
N LYS A 468 -13.12 -26.46 15.10
CA LYS A 468 -12.94 -27.79 15.73
C LYS A 468 -14.24 -28.56 15.74
N TYR A 469 -14.23 -29.74 15.13
CA TYR A 469 -15.33 -30.69 15.30
C TYR A 469 -15.17 -31.50 16.60
N LYS A 470 -16.29 -32.02 17.15
CA LYS A 470 -16.26 -32.82 18.39
C LYS A 470 -15.39 -34.07 18.29
N SER A 471 -15.21 -34.60 17.09
CA SER A 471 -14.36 -35.77 16.81
C SER A 471 -12.85 -35.45 16.75
N MET A 472 -12.46 -34.19 16.78
CA MET A 472 -11.07 -33.77 16.65
C MET A 472 -10.44 -33.54 18.03
N GLU A 473 -9.21 -34.00 18.22
CA GLU A 473 -8.43 -33.68 19.44
C GLU A 473 -7.94 -32.24 19.43
N LYS A 474 -7.51 -31.76 18.28
CA LYS A 474 -6.95 -30.41 18.06
C LYS A 474 -7.86 -29.60 17.17
N ARG A 475 -7.79 -28.26 17.30
CA ARG A 475 -8.41 -27.36 16.35
C ARG A 475 -7.65 -27.37 15.01
N VAL A 476 -8.35 -27.12 13.92
CA VAL A 476 -7.77 -26.82 12.61
C VAL A 476 -7.57 -25.32 12.56
N GLU A 477 -6.40 -24.88 12.09
CA GLU A 477 -6.05 -23.47 11.90
C GLU A 477 -5.86 -23.19 10.42
N VAL A 478 -6.42 -22.09 9.93
CA VAL A 478 -6.24 -21.60 8.55
C VAL A 478 -5.51 -20.26 8.63
N HIS A 479 -4.28 -20.26 8.18
CA HIS A 479 -3.37 -19.11 8.19
C HIS A 479 -3.27 -18.47 6.82
N LEU A 480 -2.86 -17.21 6.79
CA LEU A 480 -2.45 -16.57 5.55
C LEU A 480 -1.22 -17.26 4.99
N TYR A 481 -1.06 -17.21 3.67
CA TYR A 481 0.02 -17.92 2.96
C TYR A 481 1.42 -17.61 3.52
N GLU A 482 1.66 -16.39 3.98
CA GLU A 482 2.95 -15.99 4.55
C GLU A 482 3.26 -16.67 5.89
N PHE A 483 2.23 -17.07 6.62
CA PHE A 483 2.31 -17.64 7.98
C PHE A 483 1.98 -19.13 8.07
N TRP A 484 1.63 -19.79 6.96
CA TRP A 484 1.20 -21.20 6.97
C TRP A 484 2.19 -22.14 7.69
N LYS A 485 3.50 -21.82 7.63
CA LYS A 485 4.57 -22.61 8.27
C LYS A 485 4.59 -22.54 9.79
N TYR A 486 3.91 -21.55 10.38
CA TYR A 486 3.81 -21.35 11.82
C TYR A 486 2.53 -21.93 12.41
N GLY A 487 1.57 -22.27 11.58
CA GLY A 487 0.34 -22.92 11.98
C GLY A 487 0.57 -24.37 12.41
N ALA A 488 -0.27 -24.89 13.30
CA ALA A 488 -0.32 -26.30 13.58
C ALA A 488 -0.81 -27.00 12.29
N THR A 489 0.10 -27.49 11.49
CA THR A 489 -0.21 -28.35 10.37
C THR A 489 -0.81 -29.65 10.90
N ASN A 490 -2.13 -29.75 10.90
CA ASN A 490 -2.76 -31.05 10.96
C ASN A 490 -2.74 -31.59 9.53
N ALA A 491 -1.72 -32.34 9.22
CA ALA A 491 -1.79 -33.29 8.12
C ALA A 491 -2.72 -34.44 8.54
#